data_e24e9bb401dfc60ec826ab9140407fcc
#
_entry.id   e24e9bb401dfc60ec826ab9140407fcc
#
_cell.length_a   1.000
_cell.length_b   1.000
_cell.length_c   1.000
_cell.angle_alpha   90.00
_cell.angle_beta   90.00
_cell.angle_gamma   90.00
#
_symmetry.space_group_name_H-M   'P 1'
#
loop_
_entity.id
_entity.type
_entity.pdbx_description
1 polymer ?
#
loop_
_entity_poly.entity_id
_entity_poly.type
_entity_poly.pdbx_seq_one_letter_code
_entity_poly.pdbx_strand_id
1 'polypeptide(L)'
;MLSRGATTEIDGALSNPAGLAFLPKDGFHVGLSIQSAYQTRNIDASFMTYNGVNATGPTVADKPFEKYYEGTAAAPVIPSLFAAYKKGEWTISGFFAITAGGGKASFDDGLPMFDASAMAGIFQEGLKAEKPTVITPDMYDITSAMDGKQYIYSFQLGLSYKATEWLSVFGGGRMNYFTGGYKGFL
;
A
#
# COMPACT_ATOMS: atom_id res chain seq x y z
N MET A 1 8.67 -3.43 10.65
CA MET A 1 8.02 -2.80 11.82
C MET A 1 8.17 -3.74 12.99
N LEU A 2 8.82 -3.33 14.08
CA LEU A 2 8.93 -4.14 15.29
C LEU A 2 7.54 -4.22 15.94
N SER A 3 7.17 -5.42 16.41
CA SER A 3 5.92 -5.60 17.15
C SER A 3 6.05 -4.92 18.52
N ARG A 4 5.11 -4.02 18.84
CA ARG A 4 5.04 -3.32 20.11
C ARG A 4 3.80 -3.72 20.91
N GLY A 5 3.32 -4.95 20.69
CA GLY A 5 2.10 -5.44 21.35
C GLY A 5 2.15 -5.51 22.88
N ALA A 6 3.35 -5.47 23.48
CA ALA A 6 3.55 -5.47 24.93
C ALA A 6 4.07 -4.12 25.48
N THR A 7 4.06 -3.05 24.65
CA THR A 7 4.54 -1.73 25.11
C THR A 7 3.61 -1.14 26.17
N THR A 8 4.20 -0.47 27.15
CA THR A 8 3.53 0.35 28.16
C THR A 8 3.85 1.84 27.99
N GLU A 9 4.54 2.20 26.90
CA GLU A 9 4.87 3.57 26.55
C GLU A 9 3.74 4.23 25.74
N ILE A 10 3.82 5.53 25.53
CA ILE A 10 2.75 6.33 24.93
C ILE A 10 2.33 5.88 23.52
N ASP A 11 3.25 5.33 22.74
CA ASP A 11 2.96 4.76 21.41
C ASP A 11 2.11 3.48 21.49
N GLY A 12 1.98 2.90 22.69
CA GLY A 12 1.00 1.85 22.97
C GLY A 12 -0.44 2.24 22.67
N ALA A 13 -0.75 3.53 22.58
CA ALA A 13 -2.08 3.98 22.16
C ALA A 13 -2.53 3.35 20.83
N LEU A 14 -1.60 3.05 19.92
CA LEU A 14 -1.86 2.38 18.63
C LEU A 14 -1.97 0.86 18.75
N SER A 15 -1.01 0.22 19.45
CA SER A 15 -0.79 -1.24 19.41
C SER A 15 -1.23 -1.98 20.67
N ASN A 16 -1.20 -1.33 21.82
CA ASN A 16 -1.57 -1.89 23.13
C ASN A 16 -2.13 -0.80 24.04
N PRO A 17 -3.30 -0.25 23.74
CA PRO A 17 -3.85 0.87 24.53
C PRO A 17 -4.14 0.49 25.99
N ALA A 18 -4.44 -0.79 26.30
CA ALA A 18 -4.56 -1.27 27.68
C ALA A 18 -3.24 -1.09 28.48
N GLY A 19 -2.08 -1.25 27.83
CA GLY A 19 -0.80 -1.07 28.45
C GLY A 19 -0.53 0.34 28.99
N LEU A 20 -1.26 1.36 28.50
CA LEU A 20 -1.14 2.74 28.98
C LEU A 20 -1.64 2.92 30.43
N ALA A 21 -2.42 1.99 30.95
CA ALA A 21 -2.78 1.99 32.37
C ALA A 21 -1.55 1.79 33.30
N PHE A 22 -0.43 1.27 32.76
CA PHE A 22 0.83 1.08 33.46
C PHE A 22 1.83 2.21 33.24
N LEU A 23 1.45 3.32 32.59
CA LEU A 23 2.31 4.51 32.51
C LEU A 23 2.88 4.88 33.89
N PRO A 24 4.15 5.29 34.00
CA PRO A 24 4.84 5.38 35.29
C PRO A 24 4.37 6.55 36.16
N LYS A 25 3.75 7.57 35.55
CA LYS A 25 3.33 8.80 36.26
C LYS A 25 1.92 9.19 35.89
N ASP A 26 1.23 9.77 36.86
CA ASP A 26 -0.04 10.47 36.60
C ASP A 26 0.21 11.78 35.84
N GLY A 27 -0.77 12.21 35.07
CA GLY A 27 -0.74 13.43 34.28
C GLY A 27 -0.78 13.21 32.79
N PHE A 28 -0.39 14.24 32.04
CA PHE A 28 -0.39 14.22 30.58
C PHE A 28 0.88 13.55 30.02
N HIS A 29 0.66 12.68 29.03
CA HIS A 29 1.70 12.06 28.22
C HIS A 29 1.40 12.36 26.76
N VAL A 30 2.41 12.82 26.03
CA VAL A 30 2.29 13.16 24.61
C VAL A 30 3.48 12.60 23.86
N GLY A 31 3.25 12.01 22.72
CA GLY A 31 4.28 11.53 21.80
C GLY A 31 4.01 12.00 20.39
N LEU A 32 5.03 12.47 19.70
CA LEU A 32 5.02 12.81 18.29
C LEU A 32 6.09 11.98 17.58
N SER A 33 5.70 11.34 16.50
CA SER A 33 6.62 10.64 15.60
C SER A 33 6.40 11.09 14.17
N ILE A 34 7.49 11.31 13.45
CA ILE A 34 7.48 11.64 12.03
C ILE A 34 8.38 10.63 11.33
N GLN A 35 7.86 9.99 10.31
CA GLN A 35 8.59 9.06 9.47
C GLN A 35 8.61 9.54 8.02
N SER A 36 9.62 9.11 7.28
CA SER A 36 9.70 9.27 5.84
C SER A 36 10.01 7.91 5.22
N ALA A 37 9.37 7.60 4.14
CA ALA A 37 9.61 6.36 3.39
C ALA A 37 9.81 6.67 1.91
N TYR A 38 10.83 6.05 1.34
CA TYR A 38 11.11 6.06 -0.09
C TYR A 38 11.48 4.64 -0.52
N GLN A 39 10.89 4.18 -1.62
CA GLN A 39 11.15 2.85 -2.17
C GLN A 39 11.26 2.94 -3.69
N THR A 40 12.20 2.20 -4.26
CA THR A 40 12.22 1.86 -5.68
C THR A 40 11.66 0.46 -5.86
N ARG A 41 10.96 0.24 -6.95
CA ARG A 41 10.40 -1.06 -7.34
C ARG A 41 10.76 -1.36 -8.76
N ASN A 42 11.55 -2.39 -8.94
CA ASN A 42 12.01 -2.83 -10.24
C ASN A 42 11.27 -4.12 -10.58
N ILE A 43 10.72 -4.18 -11.79
CA ILE A 43 9.97 -5.34 -12.27
C ILE A 43 10.59 -5.76 -13.60
N ASP A 44 11.24 -6.91 -13.59
CA ASP A 44 11.65 -7.60 -14.82
C ASP A 44 10.48 -8.48 -15.29
N ALA A 45 9.87 -8.14 -16.40
CA ALA A 45 8.77 -8.90 -16.95
C ALA A 45 9.16 -9.63 -18.20
N SER A 46 8.81 -10.90 -18.25
CA SER A 46 8.97 -11.75 -19.43
C SER A 46 7.71 -12.59 -19.59
N PHE A 47 7.01 -12.45 -20.70
CA PHE A 47 5.80 -13.20 -20.97
C PHE A 47 5.61 -13.46 -22.47
N MET A 48 5.00 -14.61 -22.79
CA MET A 48 4.69 -14.99 -24.15
C MET A 48 3.47 -14.24 -24.66
N THR A 49 3.53 -13.78 -25.89
CA THR A 49 2.44 -13.11 -26.59
C THR A 49 1.90 -13.99 -27.71
N TYR A 50 0.70 -13.69 -28.17
CA TYR A 50 0.15 -14.33 -29.37
C TYR A 50 0.64 -13.56 -30.60
N ASN A 51 1.04 -14.30 -31.64
CA ASN A 51 1.57 -13.73 -32.89
C ASN A 51 0.72 -14.03 -34.14
N GLY A 52 -0.37 -14.76 -33.99
CA GLY A 52 -1.24 -15.09 -35.11
C GLY A 52 -2.20 -16.22 -34.79
N VAL A 53 -2.87 -16.73 -35.82
CA VAL A 53 -3.80 -17.85 -35.72
C VAL A 53 -3.53 -18.82 -36.85
N ASN A 54 -3.51 -20.12 -36.55
CA ASN A 54 -3.48 -21.18 -37.52
C ASN A 54 -4.80 -22.00 -37.49
N ALA A 55 -4.86 -23.08 -38.27
CA ALA A 55 -6.05 -23.92 -38.34
C ALA A 55 -6.44 -24.60 -37.01
N THR A 56 -5.52 -24.63 -36.02
CA THR A 56 -5.74 -25.22 -34.70
C THR A 56 -5.97 -24.19 -33.59
N GLY A 57 -5.85 -22.88 -33.90
CA GLY A 57 -6.08 -21.79 -32.94
C GLY A 57 -4.96 -20.75 -32.88
N PRO A 58 -4.96 -19.91 -31.84
CA PRO A 58 -3.94 -18.91 -31.64
C PRO A 58 -2.52 -19.53 -31.55
N THR A 59 -1.57 -18.88 -32.19
CA THR A 59 -0.14 -19.24 -32.14
C THR A 59 0.60 -18.30 -31.20
N VAL A 60 1.55 -18.86 -30.46
CA VAL A 60 2.39 -18.12 -29.51
C VAL A 60 3.66 -17.66 -30.22
N ALA A 61 4.15 -16.49 -29.87
CA ALA A 61 5.40 -15.94 -30.40
C ALA A 61 6.60 -16.86 -30.06
N ASP A 62 7.60 -16.87 -30.93
CA ASP A 62 8.81 -17.72 -30.74
C ASP A 62 9.70 -17.16 -29.61
N LYS A 63 9.56 -15.88 -29.28
CA LYS A 63 10.31 -15.22 -28.23
C LYS A 63 9.35 -14.51 -27.26
N PRO A 64 9.70 -14.45 -25.97
CA PRO A 64 8.93 -13.67 -25.02
C PRO A 64 9.07 -12.18 -25.31
N PHE A 65 8.07 -11.41 -24.92
CA PHE A 65 8.20 -9.96 -24.72
C PHE A 65 8.91 -9.75 -23.40
N GLU A 66 9.98 -8.98 -23.42
CA GLU A 66 10.79 -8.67 -22.25
C GLU A 66 10.88 -7.16 -22.07
N LYS A 67 10.55 -6.68 -20.89
CA LYS A 67 10.66 -5.27 -20.55
C LYS A 67 10.93 -5.09 -19.07
N TYR A 68 11.81 -4.14 -18.78
CA TYR A 68 12.10 -3.67 -17.43
C TYR A 68 11.23 -2.45 -17.12
N TYR A 69 10.63 -2.46 -15.93
CA TYR A 69 9.81 -1.36 -15.44
C TYR A 69 10.41 -0.85 -14.14
N GLU A 70 10.55 0.45 -14.04
CA GLU A 70 10.98 1.11 -12.82
C GLU A 70 9.83 1.90 -12.22
N GLY A 71 9.63 1.71 -10.93
CA GLY A 71 8.64 2.45 -10.15
C GLY A 71 9.25 3.04 -8.90
N THR A 72 8.74 4.17 -8.50
CA THR A 72 9.08 4.83 -7.23
C THR A 72 7.86 4.97 -6.35
N ALA A 73 8.05 4.80 -5.05
CA ALA A 73 7.01 5.08 -4.07
C ALA A 73 7.59 5.96 -2.95
N ALA A 74 6.92 7.07 -2.68
CA ALA A 74 7.36 8.04 -1.70
C ALA A 74 6.24 8.46 -0.76
N ALA A 75 6.52 8.42 0.52
CA ALA A 75 5.72 9.02 1.57
C ALA A 75 6.63 9.92 2.42
N PRO A 76 6.83 11.18 2.03
CA PRO A 76 7.85 12.04 2.61
C PRO A 76 7.58 12.39 4.06
N VAL A 77 6.31 12.41 4.47
CA VAL A 77 5.92 12.73 5.85
C VAL A 77 4.78 11.81 6.28
N ILE A 78 5.05 10.99 7.28
CA ILE A 78 4.08 10.08 7.91
C ILE A 78 4.01 10.47 9.39
N PRO A 79 3.10 11.38 9.78
CA PRO A 79 2.97 11.83 11.15
C PRO A 79 2.20 10.83 12.00
N SER A 80 2.57 10.75 13.28
CA SER A 80 1.82 10.04 14.30
C SER A 80 1.84 10.86 15.59
N LEU A 81 0.67 11.13 16.15
CA LEU A 81 0.47 11.84 17.39
C LEU A 81 -0.22 10.92 18.40
N PHE A 82 0.33 10.82 19.58
CA PHE A 82 -0.19 10.06 20.69
C PHE A 82 -0.44 10.97 21.88
N ALA A 83 -1.55 10.78 22.57
CA ALA A 83 -1.87 11.51 23.77
C ALA A 83 -2.53 10.60 24.79
N ALA A 84 -2.19 10.77 26.05
CA ALA A 84 -2.85 10.12 27.16
C ALA A 84 -2.88 11.00 28.39
N TYR A 85 -3.91 10.85 29.20
CA TYR A 85 -4.01 11.43 30.52
C TYR A 85 -4.29 10.32 31.53
N LYS A 86 -3.35 10.10 32.43
CA LYS A 86 -3.45 9.12 33.51
C LYS A 86 -3.80 9.77 34.83
N LYS A 87 -4.72 9.13 35.56
CA LYS A 87 -5.03 9.48 36.95
C LYS A 87 -5.36 8.22 37.72
N GLY A 88 -4.46 7.81 38.62
CA GLY A 88 -4.59 6.57 39.38
C GLY A 88 -4.69 5.35 38.46
N GLU A 89 -5.75 4.59 38.61
CA GLU A 89 -6.02 3.37 37.84
C GLU A 89 -6.55 3.63 36.42
N TRP A 90 -6.96 4.86 36.11
CA TRP A 90 -7.61 5.23 34.87
C TRP A 90 -6.69 5.98 33.92
N THR A 91 -6.77 5.65 32.64
CA THR A 91 -6.06 6.38 31.59
C THR A 91 -6.97 6.56 30.38
N ILE A 92 -7.27 7.81 30.05
CA ILE A 92 -7.88 8.15 28.77
C ILE A 92 -6.74 8.30 27.76
N SER A 93 -6.87 7.74 26.58
CA SER A 93 -5.84 7.81 25.55
C SER A 93 -6.41 7.87 24.16
N GLY A 94 -5.64 8.45 23.26
CA GLY A 94 -5.97 8.51 21.87
C GLY A 94 -4.74 8.66 20.99
N PHE A 95 -4.92 8.42 19.71
CA PHE A 95 -3.91 8.71 18.71
C PHE A 95 -4.52 9.17 17.40
N PHE A 96 -3.69 9.87 16.63
CA PHE A 96 -3.85 10.10 15.21
C PHE A 96 -2.60 9.60 14.50
N ALA A 97 -2.75 8.81 13.46
CA ALA A 97 -1.62 8.34 12.65
C ALA A 97 -2.06 8.02 11.21
N ILE A 98 -1.10 8.08 10.30
CA ILE A 98 -1.22 7.39 9.01
C ILE A 98 -0.74 5.95 9.24
N THR A 99 -1.69 5.02 9.32
CA THR A 99 -1.41 3.64 9.74
C THR A 99 -1.11 2.69 8.59
N ALA A 100 -1.54 3.05 7.39
CA ALA A 100 -1.25 2.29 6.18
C ALA A 100 -1.35 3.17 4.93
N GLY A 101 -0.89 2.62 3.82
CA GLY A 101 -0.80 3.28 2.53
C GLY A 101 0.65 3.34 2.04
N GLY A 102 0.82 3.37 0.72
CA GLY A 102 2.14 3.38 0.08
C GLY A 102 2.67 4.78 -0.24
N GLY A 103 1.99 5.83 0.21
CA GLY A 103 2.29 7.18 -0.27
C GLY A 103 1.86 7.39 -1.72
N LYS A 104 2.65 8.14 -2.48
CA LYS A 104 2.53 8.25 -3.93
C LYS A 104 3.46 7.21 -4.58
N ALA A 105 2.91 6.39 -5.47
CA ALA A 105 3.67 5.49 -6.33
C ALA A 105 3.55 5.96 -7.79
N SER A 106 4.66 5.96 -8.52
CA SER A 106 4.74 6.34 -9.94
C SER A 106 5.48 5.26 -10.70
N PHE A 107 4.94 4.87 -11.84
CA PHE A 107 5.54 3.97 -12.81
C PHE A 107 5.48 4.66 -14.17
N ASP A 108 6.57 5.31 -14.53
CA ASP A 108 6.63 6.15 -15.73
C ASP A 108 6.67 5.30 -17.01
N ASP A 109 7.13 4.06 -16.92
CA ASP A 109 7.15 3.08 -18.01
C ASP A 109 5.94 2.12 -17.97
N GLY A 110 4.94 2.42 -17.12
CA GLY A 110 3.74 1.60 -16.93
C GLY A 110 3.97 0.36 -16.08
N LEU A 111 3.16 -0.64 -16.34
CA LEU A 111 3.19 -1.92 -15.63
C LEU A 111 3.05 -3.08 -16.63
N PRO A 112 3.62 -4.26 -16.33
CA PRO A 112 3.51 -5.43 -17.22
C PRO A 112 2.08 -5.77 -17.63
N MET A 113 1.11 -5.60 -16.71
CA MET A 113 -0.29 -5.87 -16.99
C MET A 113 -0.91 -4.93 -18.03
N PHE A 114 -0.42 -3.69 -18.13
CA PHE A 114 -0.90 -2.75 -19.15
C PHE A 114 -0.41 -3.14 -20.53
N ASP A 115 0.88 -3.44 -20.65
CA ASP A 115 1.48 -3.87 -21.91
C ASP A 115 0.85 -5.21 -22.37
N ALA A 116 0.67 -6.16 -21.45
CA ALA A 116 0.00 -7.43 -21.76
C ALA A 116 -1.46 -7.22 -22.20
N SER A 117 -2.18 -6.29 -21.58
CA SER A 117 -3.56 -5.98 -21.95
C SER A 117 -3.65 -5.30 -23.30
N ALA A 118 -2.72 -4.38 -23.60
CA ALA A 118 -2.62 -3.73 -24.90
C ALA A 118 -2.33 -4.74 -26.02
N MET A 119 -1.36 -5.62 -25.81
CA MET A 119 -1.01 -6.67 -26.75
C MET A 119 -2.18 -7.63 -27.00
N ALA A 120 -2.90 -8.02 -25.95
CA ALA A 120 -4.10 -8.84 -26.07
C ALA A 120 -5.20 -8.12 -26.86
N GLY A 121 -5.39 -6.83 -26.64
CA GLY A 121 -6.34 -6.00 -27.40
C GLY A 121 -5.99 -5.89 -28.88
N ILE A 122 -4.72 -5.61 -29.18
CA ILE A 122 -4.23 -5.53 -30.57
C ILE A 122 -4.40 -6.88 -31.28
N PHE A 123 -4.07 -7.98 -30.58
CA PHE A 123 -4.26 -9.33 -31.11
C PHE A 123 -5.74 -9.61 -31.41
N GLN A 124 -6.66 -9.26 -30.52
CA GLN A 124 -8.10 -9.43 -30.71
C GLN A 124 -8.63 -8.63 -31.92
N GLU A 125 -8.16 -7.40 -32.12
CA GLU A 125 -8.52 -6.63 -33.31
C GLU A 125 -7.90 -7.22 -34.59
N GLY A 126 -6.67 -7.73 -34.51
CA GLY A 126 -6.02 -8.43 -35.60
C GLY A 126 -6.77 -9.70 -36.05
N LEU A 127 -7.42 -10.40 -35.13
CA LEU A 127 -8.26 -11.57 -35.46
C LEU A 127 -9.50 -11.21 -36.25
N LYS A 128 -10.00 -10.00 -36.14
CA LYS A 128 -11.16 -9.49 -36.88
C LYS A 128 -10.80 -9.03 -38.29
N ALA A 129 -9.51 -8.83 -38.56
CA ALA A 129 -9.05 -8.38 -39.87
C ALA A 129 -9.17 -9.50 -40.91
N GLU A 130 -9.54 -9.13 -42.17
CA GLU A 130 -9.66 -10.11 -43.25
C GLU A 130 -8.35 -10.82 -43.63
N LYS A 131 -7.21 -10.24 -43.23
CA LYS A 131 -5.88 -10.81 -43.42
C LYS A 131 -5.14 -10.82 -42.08
N PRO A 132 -5.05 -11.97 -41.40
CA PRO A 132 -4.29 -12.08 -40.18
C PRO A 132 -2.82 -11.69 -40.43
N THR A 133 -2.36 -10.68 -39.72
CA THR A 133 -0.94 -10.29 -39.77
C THR A 133 -0.22 -10.96 -38.61
N VAL A 134 0.94 -11.54 -38.92
CA VAL A 134 1.82 -12.06 -37.85
C VAL A 134 2.38 -10.85 -37.09
N ILE A 135 2.17 -10.83 -35.80
CA ILE A 135 2.66 -9.77 -34.90
C ILE A 135 3.74 -10.38 -34.01
N THR A 136 4.93 -9.79 -34.08
CA THR A 136 6.07 -10.21 -33.25
C THR A 136 6.26 -9.24 -32.07
N PRO A 137 6.90 -9.66 -30.97
CA PRO A 137 7.09 -8.81 -29.78
C PRO A 137 7.77 -7.47 -30.06
N ASP A 138 8.66 -7.42 -31.05
CA ASP A 138 9.40 -6.22 -31.49
C ASP A 138 8.55 -5.24 -32.32
N MET A 139 7.36 -5.61 -32.71
CA MET A 139 6.41 -4.72 -33.41
C MET A 139 5.54 -3.88 -32.46
N TYR A 140 5.58 -4.16 -31.17
CA TYR A 140 4.83 -3.40 -30.20
C TYR A 140 5.62 -2.15 -29.74
N ASP A 141 5.01 -1.00 -29.92
CA ASP A 141 5.46 0.28 -29.34
C ASP A 141 4.37 0.76 -28.39
N ILE A 142 4.52 0.37 -27.12
CA ILE A 142 3.51 0.62 -26.08
C ILE A 142 4.07 1.63 -25.10
N THR A 143 3.39 2.76 -25.01
CA THR A 143 3.67 3.80 -24.02
C THR A 143 2.57 3.76 -22.97
N SER A 144 2.93 3.54 -21.72
CA SER A 144 1.99 3.53 -20.62
C SER A 144 2.62 4.15 -19.38
N ALA A 145 1.82 4.72 -18.53
CA ALA A 145 2.27 5.21 -17.24
C ALA A 145 1.16 5.04 -16.19
N MET A 146 1.56 4.93 -14.93
CA MET A 146 0.65 4.83 -13.81
C MET A 146 1.14 5.63 -12.62
N ASP A 147 0.28 6.48 -12.09
CA ASP A 147 0.40 7.14 -10.80
C ASP A 147 -0.67 6.61 -9.85
N GLY A 148 -0.28 6.34 -8.62
CA GLY A 148 -1.21 5.96 -7.56
C GLY A 148 -0.84 6.63 -6.24
N LYS A 149 -1.84 6.95 -5.44
CA LYS A 149 -1.63 7.37 -4.05
C LYS A 149 -2.67 6.70 -3.16
N GLN A 150 -2.24 6.33 -1.97
CA GLN A 150 -3.11 5.69 -1.00
C GLN A 150 -2.65 6.02 0.41
N TYR A 151 -3.60 6.48 1.26
CA TYR A 151 -3.38 6.74 2.67
C TYR A 151 -4.56 6.25 3.50
N ILE A 152 -4.27 5.71 4.66
CA ILE A 152 -5.26 5.38 5.68
C ILE A 152 -4.93 6.20 6.93
N TYR A 153 -5.78 7.16 7.21
CA TYR A 153 -5.74 7.98 8.41
C TYR A 153 -6.53 7.28 9.51
N SER A 154 -5.90 7.09 10.65
CA SER A 154 -6.54 6.41 11.79
C SER A 154 -6.61 7.34 13.00
N PHE A 155 -7.75 7.33 13.64
CA PHE A 155 -8.02 8.03 14.89
C PHE A 155 -8.55 7.00 15.90
N GLN A 156 -8.07 7.08 17.11
CA GLN A 156 -8.58 6.26 18.21
C GLN A 156 -8.73 7.09 19.46
N LEU A 157 -9.79 6.81 20.21
CA LEU A 157 -10.01 7.35 21.55
C LEU A 157 -10.58 6.23 22.41
N GLY A 158 -10.12 6.15 23.66
CA GLY A 158 -10.65 5.18 24.59
C GLY A 158 -10.10 5.34 26.00
N LEU A 159 -10.54 4.47 26.85
CA LEU A 159 -10.28 4.44 28.28
C LEU A 159 -9.64 3.11 28.66
N SER A 160 -8.55 3.16 29.39
CA SER A 160 -7.89 2.01 29.98
C SER A 160 -8.08 2.03 31.50
N TYR A 161 -8.28 0.84 32.08
CA TYR A 161 -8.40 0.64 33.51
C TYR A 161 -7.42 -0.42 33.98
N LYS A 162 -6.60 -0.08 34.97
CA LYS A 162 -5.68 -1.00 35.63
C LYS A 162 -6.45 -1.77 36.70
N ALA A 163 -6.84 -3.02 36.40
CA ALA A 163 -7.62 -3.86 37.30
C ALA A 163 -6.76 -4.50 38.40
N THR A 164 -5.51 -4.86 38.06
CA THR A 164 -4.52 -5.42 39.01
C THR A 164 -3.12 -4.94 38.64
N GLU A 165 -2.12 -5.37 39.38
CA GLU A 165 -0.68 -5.10 39.10
C GLU A 165 -0.22 -5.64 37.74
N TRP A 166 -0.92 -6.62 37.19
CA TRP A 166 -0.55 -7.33 35.96
C TRP A 166 -1.66 -7.34 34.91
N LEU A 167 -2.87 -6.84 35.22
CA LEU A 167 -4.02 -6.85 34.31
C LEU A 167 -4.58 -5.45 34.12
N SER A 168 -4.74 -5.08 32.89
CA SER A 168 -5.49 -3.90 32.46
C SER A 168 -6.44 -4.23 31.32
N VAL A 169 -7.51 -3.44 31.19
CA VAL A 169 -8.49 -3.55 30.12
C VAL A 169 -8.65 -2.21 29.42
N PHE A 170 -8.99 -2.26 28.13
CA PHE A 170 -9.23 -1.06 27.31
C PHE A 170 -10.59 -1.19 26.64
N GLY A 171 -11.33 -0.08 26.65
CA GLY A 171 -12.54 0.10 25.87
C GLY A 171 -12.49 1.40 25.09
N GLY A 172 -12.75 1.34 23.78
CA GLY A 172 -12.68 2.53 22.94
C GLY A 172 -13.11 2.26 21.50
N GLY A 173 -13.02 3.30 20.68
CA GLY A 173 -13.35 3.27 19.27
C GLY A 173 -12.16 3.70 18.40
N ARG A 174 -12.01 3.04 17.23
CA ARG A 174 -11.07 3.41 16.18
C ARG A 174 -11.83 3.69 14.90
N MET A 175 -11.53 4.81 14.28
CA MET A 175 -12.02 5.18 12.97
C MET A 175 -10.83 5.18 11.99
N ASN A 176 -11.02 4.55 10.84
CA ASN A 176 -10.06 4.57 9.75
C ASN A 176 -10.71 5.25 8.54
N TYR A 177 -10.05 6.29 8.05
CA TYR A 177 -10.45 7.01 6.85
C TYR A 177 -9.48 6.69 5.72
N PHE A 178 -10.01 6.04 4.69
CA PHE A 178 -9.26 5.70 3.48
C PHE A 178 -9.37 6.83 2.45
N THR A 179 -8.25 7.22 1.88
CA THR A 179 -8.19 8.07 0.68
C THR A 179 -7.17 7.52 -0.29
N GLY A 180 -7.54 7.52 -1.56
CA GLY A 180 -6.67 7.01 -2.60
C GLY A 180 -7.23 7.27 -3.99
N GLY A 181 -6.36 7.17 -4.97
CA GLY A 181 -6.72 7.29 -6.38
C GLY A 181 -5.59 6.80 -7.26
N TYR A 182 -5.95 6.32 -8.42
CA TYR A 182 -5.04 5.88 -9.46
C TYR A 182 -5.33 6.65 -10.74
N LYS A 183 -4.28 7.00 -11.46
CA LYS A 183 -4.33 7.59 -12.79
C LYS A 183 -3.34 6.85 -13.66
N GLY A 184 -3.72 6.55 -14.87
CA GLY A 184 -2.85 5.90 -15.83
C GLY A 184 -3.36 6.15 -17.23
N PHE A 185 -2.49 5.90 -18.20
CA PHE A 185 -2.82 5.86 -19.60
C PHE A 185 -2.08 4.69 -20.27
N LEU A 186 -2.61 4.30 -21.38
CA LEU A 186 -2.11 3.27 -22.26
C LEU A 186 -2.28 3.74 -23.70
#